data_2978b97412e16b53c2730c7802e5e616
#
_entry.id   2978b97412e16b53c2730c7802e5e616
#
_cell.length_a   1.000
_cell.length_b   1.000
_cell.length_c   1.000
_cell.angle_alpha   90.00
_cell.angle_beta   90.00
_cell.angle_gamma   90.00
#
_symmetry.space_group_name_H-M   'P 1'
#
loop_
_entity.id
_entity.type
_entity.pdbx_description
1 polymer ?
#
loop_
_entity_poly.entity_id
_entity_poly.type
_entity_poly.pdbx_seq_one_letter_code
_entity_poly.pdbx_strand_id
1 'polypeptide(L)'
;MPTYPVASYNKSTRLFMLYQRLPRSKDKAISLTELMNVYGNNPNHYANERKNLENDLTSLNQIFNDVFHSDALMRLPAWGNNISGQTARFYIEPSFSIDVVNEQTVFFWQMLDKYTANYLPTSFKQSISEKLGQLDRQDKTSFNQSRLGQWQNHLITLPSIVQAPKLDSDVLASIHQALLENKQLHITYRKKWDEHSNVRIIYPKGLVFIDNMIYLTGFNPTSDHIDDNVLLKVHRNFAVNRIEAAEVTEQLVPDWVERNAFTLENLRKLGKLELNNGLKIGLVLKVQKYACQHLYERPLSSTQTITVIDDTWNEVRATVANTQRLQDWLVSMSQLAVVIEPAQLKAVILERLESGMKLYTK
;
A
#
# COMPACT_ATOMS: atom_id res chain seq x y z
N MET A 1 3.55 6.45 -30.35
CA MET A 1 3.23 5.09 -30.79
C MET A 1 3.10 5.13 -32.30
N PRO A 2 3.69 4.22 -33.07
CA PRO A 2 3.52 4.19 -34.52
C PRO A 2 2.05 3.98 -34.85
N THR A 3 1.51 4.85 -35.67
CA THR A 3 0.11 4.85 -36.13
C THR A 3 -0.03 3.88 -37.31
N TYR A 4 0.03 2.57 -37.03
CA TYR A 4 -0.46 1.62 -38.03
C TYR A 4 -1.99 1.65 -38.05
N PRO A 5 -2.64 1.74 -39.22
CA PRO A 5 -4.08 1.71 -39.30
C PRO A 5 -4.62 0.39 -38.73
N VAL A 6 -5.63 0.44 -37.89
CA VAL A 6 -6.25 -0.73 -37.25
C VAL A 6 -6.69 -1.77 -38.29
N ALA A 7 -7.13 -1.31 -39.45
CA ALA A 7 -7.56 -2.17 -40.57
C ALA A 7 -6.49 -3.16 -41.06
N SER A 8 -5.21 -2.90 -40.81
CA SER A 8 -4.11 -3.80 -41.22
C SER A 8 -3.94 -5.04 -40.33
N TYR A 9 -4.60 -5.08 -39.17
CA TYR A 9 -4.49 -6.19 -38.22
C TYR A 9 -5.51 -7.30 -38.48
N ASN A 10 -5.27 -8.49 -37.90
CA ASN A 10 -6.26 -9.57 -37.90
C ASN A 10 -7.53 -9.16 -37.13
N LYS A 11 -8.64 -9.89 -37.37
CA LYS A 11 -9.95 -9.53 -36.79
C LYS A 11 -9.93 -9.44 -35.26
N SER A 12 -9.30 -10.38 -34.58
CA SER A 12 -9.26 -10.39 -33.10
C SER A 12 -8.55 -9.16 -32.54
N THR A 13 -7.39 -8.81 -33.13
CA THR A 13 -6.64 -7.60 -32.74
C THR A 13 -7.44 -6.33 -33.01
N ARG A 14 -8.15 -6.25 -34.16
CA ARG A 14 -9.01 -5.11 -34.49
C ARG A 14 -10.14 -4.93 -33.47
N LEU A 15 -10.83 -6.02 -33.08
CA LEU A 15 -11.91 -5.98 -32.10
C LEU A 15 -11.38 -5.50 -30.72
N PHE A 16 -10.23 -5.98 -30.30
CA PHE A 16 -9.62 -5.55 -29.04
C PHE A 16 -9.23 -4.06 -29.08
N MET A 17 -8.64 -3.58 -30.17
CA MET A 17 -8.30 -2.18 -30.34
C MET A 17 -9.53 -1.28 -30.39
N LEU A 18 -10.61 -1.71 -31.01
CA LEU A 18 -11.89 -0.99 -30.99
C LEU A 18 -12.44 -0.89 -29.57
N TYR A 19 -12.44 -2.00 -28.82
CA TYR A 19 -12.88 -2.01 -27.44
C TYR A 19 -12.11 -0.99 -26.59
N GLN A 20 -10.78 -0.92 -26.73
CA GLN A 20 -9.95 0.05 -26.00
C GLN A 20 -10.19 1.50 -26.39
N ARG A 21 -10.61 1.78 -27.62
CA ARG A 21 -10.78 3.13 -28.18
C ARG A 21 -12.18 3.69 -28.03
N LEU A 22 -13.18 2.84 -27.87
CA LEU A 22 -14.54 3.28 -27.62
C LEU A 22 -14.64 4.00 -26.27
N PRO A 23 -15.24 5.22 -26.26
CA PRO A 23 -15.39 5.97 -25.02
C PRO A 23 -16.31 5.25 -24.04
N ARG A 24 -16.10 5.49 -22.75
CA ARG A 24 -16.87 4.93 -21.64
C ARG A 24 -17.92 5.90 -21.11
N SER A 25 -18.41 6.81 -21.94
CA SER A 25 -19.41 7.81 -21.55
C SER A 25 -20.30 8.15 -22.73
N LYS A 26 -21.59 8.27 -22.47
CA LYS A 26 -22.59 8.68 -23.44
C LYS A 26 -22.28 10.04 -24.03
N ASP A 27 -21.83 11.00 -23.21
CA ASP A 27 -21.53 12.37 -23.63
C ASP A 27 -20.31 12.45 -24.55
N LYS A 28 -19.43 11.44 -24.51
CA LYS A 28 -18.27 11.33 -25.38
C LYS A 28 -18.45 10.33 -26.51
N ALA A 29 -19.70 9.89 -26.74
CA ALA A 29 -20.00 8.93 -27.81
C ALA A 29 -19.42 9.36 -29.15
N ILE A 30 -18.67 8.47 -29.80
CA ILE A 30 -17.88 8.73 -31.01
C ILE A 30 -18.65 8.29 -32.25
N SER A 31 -18.65 9.10 -33.30
CA SER A 31 -19.29 8.76 -34.57
C SER A 31 -18.48 7.78 -35.41
N LEU A 32 -19.15 7.11 -36.35
CA LEU A 32 -18.49 6.20 -37.28
C LEU A 32 -17.36 6.90 -38.07
N THR A 33 -17.56 8.14 -38.45
CA THR A 33 -16.59 8.95 -39.19
C THR A 33 -15.35 9.25 -38.33
N GLU A 34 -15.57 9.59 -37.07
CA GLU A 34 -14.46 9.80 -36.12
C GLU A 34 -13.70 8.50 -35.83
N LEU A 35 -14.40 7.36 -35.70
CA LEU A 35 -13.76 6.05 -35.58
C LEU A 35 -12.95 5.69 -36.82
N MET A 36 -13.41 6.05 -38.01
CA MET A 36 -12.65 5.81 -39.25
C MET A 36 -11.31 6.53 -39.28
N ASN A 37 -11.19 7.73 -38.72
CA ASN A 37 -9.92 8.46 -38.63
C ASN A 37 -8.85 7.68 -37.83
N VAL A 38 -9.29 6.80 -36.98
CA VAL A 38 -8.44 5.99 -36.08
C VAL A 38 -8.26 4.57 -36.62
N TYR A 39 -9.30 4.04 -37.30
CA TYR A 39 -9.32 2.67 -37.81
C TYR A 39 -8.48 2.50 -39.08
N GLY A 40 -8.58 3.46 -39.99
CA GLY A 40 -7.84 3.49 -41.24
C GLY A 40 -8.49 4.52 -42.20
N ASN A 41 -7.70 5.49 -42.59
CA ASN A 41 -8.17 6.57 -43.48
C ASN A 41 -7.40 6.52 -44.80
N ASN A 42 -7.49 5.39 -45.51
CA ASN A 42 -6.94 5.29 -46.87
C ASN A 42 -8.03 5.72 -47.87
N PRO A 43 -7.86 6.85 -48.56
CA PRO A 43 -8.85 7.34 -49.52
C PRO A 43 -9.24 6.31 -50.60
N ASN A 44 -8.30 5.47 -51.01
CA ASN A 44 -8.51 4.44 -52.04
C ASN A 44 -9.29 3.20 -51.55
N HIS A 45 -9.41 3.02 -50.25
CA HIS A 45 -10.05 1.85 -49.63
C HIS A 45 -11.13 2.23 -48.61
N TYR A 46 -11.48 3.49 -48.51
CA TYR A 46 -12.40 4.04 -47.50
C TYR A 46 -13.72 3.26 -47.38
N ALA A 47 -14.37 2.93 -48.51
CA ALA A 47 -15.63 2.19 -48.48
C ALA A 47 -15.49 0.78 -47.89
N ASN A 48 -14.39 0.10 -48.19
CA ASN A 48 -14.11 -1.24 -47.67
C ASN A 48 -13.73 -1.19 -46.18
N GLU A 49 -12.92 -0.22 -45.79
CA GLU A 49 -12.52 0.00 -44.40
C GLU A 49 -13.71 0.39 -43.52
N ARG A 50 -14.60 1.21 -44.02
CA ARG A 50 -15.87 1.57 -43.36
C ARG A 50 -16.75 0.34 -43.15
N LYS A 51 -16.93 -0.49 -44.18
CA LYS A 51 -17.69 -1.73 -44.07
C LYS A 51 -17.04 -2.72 -43.08
N ASN A 52 -15.72 -2.81 -43.06
CA ASN A 52 -15.01 -3.62 -42.09
C ASN A 52 -15.23 -3.12 -40.65
N LEU A 53 -15.17 -1.80 -40.43
CA LEU A 53 -15.43 -1.22 -39.12
C LEU A 53 -16.86 -1.48 -38.65
N GLU A 54 -17.86 -1.34 -39.54
CA GLU A 54 -19.28 -1.65 -39.25
C GLU A 54 -19.44 -3.13 -38.88
N ASN A 55 -18.79 -4.02 -39.62
CA ASN A 55 -18.77 -5.46 -39.31
C ASN A 55 -18.05 -5.78 -37.99
N ASP A 56 -16.95 -5.10 -37.70
CA ASP A 56 -16.22 -5.27 -36.47
C ASP A 56 -16.99 -4.75 -35.25
N LEU A 57 -17.72 -3.62 -35.37
CA LEU A 57 -18.63 -3.14 -34.33
C LEU A 57 -19.78 -4.11 -34.09
N THR A 58 -20.36 -4.67 -35.17
CA THR A 58 -21.42 -5.67 -35.07
C THR A 58 -20.89 -6.94 -34.39
N SER A 59 -19.70 -7.39 -34.77
CA SER A 59 -19.05 -8.56 -34.13
C SER A 59 -18.72 -8.32 -32.66
N LEU A 60 -18.26 -7.11 -32.31
CA LEU A 60 -17.99 -6.73 -30.93
C LEU A 60 -19.26 -6.73 -30.08
N ASN A 61 -20.36 -6.16 -30.61
CA ASN A 61 -21.66 -6.20 -29.96
C ASN A 61 -22.15 -7.64 -29.75
N GLN A 62 -21.98 -8.49 -30.75
CA GLN A 62 -22.36 -9.90 -30.67
C GLN A 62 -21.55 -10.65 -29.61
N ILE A 63 -20.23 -10.40 -29.53
CA ILE A 63 -19.37 -10.97 -28.48
C ILE A 63 -19.82 -10.53 -27.09
N PHE A 64 -20.18 -9.25 -26.92
CA PHE A 64 -20.67 -8.76 -25.63
C PHE A 64 -21.97 -9.45 -25.22
N ASN A 65 -22.88 -9.65 -26.15
CA ASN A 65 -24.14 -10.33 -25.87
C ASN A 65 -23.96 -11.83 -25.64
N ASP A 66 -23.22 -12.53 -26.51
CA ASP A 66 -23.11 -13.98 -26.48
C ASP A 66 -22.18 -14.48 -25.38
N VAL A 67 -21.08 -13.76 -25.11
CA VAL A 67 -20.04 -14.21 -24.16
C VAL A 67 -20.22 -13.56 -22.80
N PHE A 68 -20.56 -12.27 -22.76
CA PHE A 68 -20.66 -11.52 -21.49
C PHE A 68 -22.11 -11.28 -21.05
N HIS A 69 -23.10 -11.73 -21.84
CA HIS A 69 -24.54 -11.53 -21.59
C HIS A 69 -24.91 -10.07 -21.26
N SER A 70 -24.29 -9.14 -21.98
CA SER A 70 -24.39 -7.70 -21.72
C SER A 70 -24.53 -6.90 -23.01
N ASP A 71 -25.51 -6.00 -23.03
CA ASP A 71 -25.67 -4.98 -24.07
C ASP A 71 -24.68 -3.81 -23.87
N ALA A 72 -23.40 -4.13 -23.73
CA ALA A 72 -22.39 -3.14 -23.36
C ALA A 72 -22.02 -2.17 -24.47
N LEU A 73 -22.15 -2.54 -25.76
CA LEU A 73 -21.90 -1.62 -26.86
C LEU A 73 -23.16 -0.81 -27.17
N MET A 74 -23.17 0.41 -26.68
CA MET A 74 -24.26 1.34 -26.86
C MET A 74 -24.14 2.08 -28.18
N ARG A 75 -25.26 2.20 -28.91
CA ARG A 75 -25.39 2.96 -30.15
C ARG A 75 -26.46 4.06 -30.02
N LEU A 76 -26.18 5.23 -30.51
CA LEU A 76 -27.09 6.37 -30.52
C LEU A 76 -27.33 6.84 -31.99
N PRO A 77 -28.54 6.80 -32.53
CA PRO A 77 -29.76 6.20 -31.95
C PRO A 77 -29.62 4.69 -31.80
N ALA A 78 -30.46 4.07 -30.95
CA ALA A 78 -30.37 2.64 -30.61
C ALA A 78 -30.38 1.72 -31.87
N TRP A 79 -29.83 0.53 -31.74
CA TRP A 79 -29.81 -0.47 -32.81
C TRP A 79 -31.22 -0.70 -33.36
N GLY A 80 -31.34 -0.69 -34.70
CA GLY A 80 -32.63 -0.83 -35.37
C GLY A 80 -33.39 0.48 -35.62
N ASN A 81 -33.08 1.56 -34.89
CA ASN A 81 -33.72 2.87 -35.06
C ASN A 81 -32.84 3.81 -35.91
N ASN A 82 -32.98 3.76 -37.22
CA ASN A 82 -32.27 4.69 -38.11
C ASN A 82 -33.11 5.97 -38.28
N ILE A 83 -32.64 7.06 -37.67
CA ILE A 83 -33.25 8.38 -37.86
C ILE A 83 -32.53 9.06 -39.04
N SER A 84 -33.29 9.41 -40.06
CA SER A 84 -32.75 10.10 -41.25
C SER A 84 -32.04 11.40 -40.84
N GLY A 85 -30.77 11.56 -41.28
CA GLY A 85 -29.94 12.73 -40.96
C GLY A 85 -29.13 12.64 -39.64
N GLN A 86 -29.28 11.62 -38.84
CA GLN A 86 -28.45 11.41 -37.63
C GLN A 86 -27.32 10.42 -37.90
N THR A 87 -26.11 10.85 -37.61
CA THR A 87 -24.91 9.98 -37.64
C THR A 87 -24.88 9.09 -36.41
N ALA A 88 -24.76 7.77 -36.60
CA ALA A 88 -24.63 6.82 -35.50
C ALA A 88 -23.38 7.10 -34.68
N ARG A 89 -23.54 7.12 -33.34
CA ARG A 89 -22.48 7.29 -32.37
C ARG A 89 -22.41 6.06 -31.43
N PHE A 90 -21.21 5.72 -30.99
CA PHE A 90 -20.96 4.53 -30.23
C PHE A 90 -20.17 4.86 -28.93
N TYR A 91 -20.51 4.16 -27.87
CA TYR A 91 -19.78 4.17 -26.61
C TYR A 91 -19.99 2.82 -25.93
N ILE A 92 -19.15 2.52 -24.95
CA ILE A 92 -19.33 1.36 -24.09
C ILE A 92 -19.94 1.82 -22.77
N GLU A 93 -20.92 1.07 -22.28
CA GLU A 93 -21.55 1.32 -20.98
C GLU A 93 -20.48 1.46 -19.88
N PRO A 94 -20.47 2.56 -19.08
CA PRO A 94 -19.43 2.82 -18.09
C PRO A 94 -19.23 1.69 -17.07
N SER A 95 -20.31 0.98 -16.72
CA SER A 95 -20.29 -0.15 -15.80
C SER A 95 -19.68 -1.43 -16.40
N PHE A 96 -19.53 -1.48 -17.74
CA PHE A 96 -19.01 -2.67 -18.41
C PHE A 96 -17.49 -2.65 -18.50
N SER A 97 -16.86 -3.71 -18.05
CA SER A 97 -15.42 -3.96 -18.18
C SER A 97 -15.23 -5.43 -18.57
N ILE A 98 -14.41 -5.66 -19.60
CA ILE A 98 -13.86 -7.00 -19.84
C ILE A 98 -12.74 -7.21 -18.85
N ASP A 99 -13.09 -7.51 -17.63
CA ASP A 99 -12.13 -8.07 -16.69
C ASP A 99 -11.91 -9.52 -17.09
N VAL A 100 -10.85 -9.78 -17.84
CA VAL A 100 -10.37 -11.15 -18.04
C VAL A 100 -9.83 -11.61 -16.69
N VAL A 101 -10.72 -12.12 -15.87
CA VAL A 101 -10.37 -12.68 -14.58
C VAL A 101 -9.73 -14.03 -14.87
N ASN A 102 -8.41 -14.02 -15.03
CA ASN A 102 -7.63 -15.25 -15.12
C ASN A 102 -7.18 -15.69 -13.71
N GLU A 103 -6.76 -16.95 -13.59
CA GLU A 103 -6.27 -17.52 -12.31
C GLU A 103 -5.20 -16.65 -11.64
N GLN A 104 -4.31 -16.03 -12.41
CA GLN A 104 -3.24 -15.17 -11.90
C GLN A 104 -3.79 -13.89 -11.28
N THR A 105 -4.82 -13.29 -11.87
CA THR A 105 -5.47 -12.09 -11.36
C THR A 105 -6.22 -12.38 -10.07
N VAL A 106 -6.95 -13.50 -10.00
CA VAL A 106 -7.64 -13.94 -8.77
C VAL A 106 -6.63 -14.21 -7.67
N PHE A 107 -5.55 -14.93 -7.98
CA PHE A 107 -4.46 -15.20 -7.03
C PHE A 107 -3.84 -13.91 -6.50
N PHE A 108 -3.55 -12.97 -7.39
CA PHE A 108 -2.98 -11.68 -7.01
C PHE A 108 -3.89 -10.91 -6.03
N TRP A 109 -5.19 -10.80 -6.30
CA TRP A 109 -6.14 -10.13 -5.40
C TRP A 109 -6.28 -10.84 -4.06
N GLN A 110 -6.31 -12.18 -4.05
CA GLN A 110 -6.36 -12.93 -2.79
C GLN A 110 -5.08 -12.76 -1.97
N MET A 111 -3.92 -12.73 -2.62
CA MET A 111 -2.64 -12.47 -1.95
C MET A 111 -2.58 -11.05 -1.38
N LEU A 112 -3.05 -10.04 -2.14
CA LEU A 112 -3.17 -8.68 -1.65
C LEU A 112 -4.10 -8.61 -0.42
N ASP A 113 -5.29 -9.19 -0.50
CA ASP A 113 -6.24 -9.19 0.62
C ASP A 113 -5.65 -9.89 1.86
N LYS A 114 -5.02 -11.05 1.69
CA LYS A 114 -4.50 -11.85 2.80
C LYS A 114 -3.25 -11.25 3.46
N TYR A 115 -2.29 -10.74 2.66
CA TYR A 115 -0.97 -10.39 3.16
C TYR A 115 -0.69 -8.88 3.22
N THR A 116 -1.44 -8.07 2.49
CA THR A 116 -1.21 -6.62 2.42
C THR A 116 -2.38 -5.78 2.89
N ALA A 117 -3.48 -6.39 3.34
CA ALA A 117 -4.70 -5.69 3.73
C ALA A 117 -4.47 -4.55 4.73
N ASN A 118 -3.51 -4.72 5.65
CA ASN A 118 -3.20 -3.71 6.67
C ASN A 118 -2.37 -2.53 6.13
N TYR A 119 -1.76 -2.68 4.95
CA TYR A 119 -0.91 -1.66 4.32
C TYR A 119 -1.63 -0.85 3.24
N LEU A 120 -2.81 -1.31 2.82
CA LEU A 120 -3.57 -0.69 1.73
C LEU A 120 -4.59 0.32 2.26
N PRO A 121 -4.82 1.43 1.54
CA PRO A 121 -5.92 2.33 1.83
C PRO A 121 -7.26 1.59 1.88
N THR A 122 -8.14 1.98 2.79
CA THR A 122 -9.43 1.32 3.00
C THR A 122 -10.29 1.28 1.73
N SER A 123 -10.28 2.36 0.94
CA SER A 123 -10.99 2.42 -0.36
C SER A 123 -10.47 1.38 -1.36
N PHE A 124 -9.16 1.17 -1.39
CA PHE A 124 -8.56 0.18 -2.28
C PHE A 124 -8.86 -1.25 -1.83
N LYS A 125 -8.81 -1.51 -0.53
CA LYS A 125 -9.20 -2.79 0.06
C LYS A 125 -10.66 -3.15 -0.26
N GLN A 126 -11.57 -2.18 -0.17
CA GLN A 126 -12.96 -2.36 -0.53
C GLN A 126 -13.11 -2.75 -2.00
N SER A 127 -12.41 -2.07 -2.91
CA SER A 127 -12.42 -2.40 -4.34
C SER A 127 -11.91 -3.82 -4.63
N ILE A 128 -10.88 -4.30 -3.91
CA ILE A 128 -10.42 -5.69 -4.02
C ILE A 128 -11.50 -6.66 -3.55
N SER A 129 -12.12 -6.39 -2.40
CA SER A 129 -13.18 -7.24 -1.84
C SER A 129 -14.41 -7.31 -2.76
N GLU A 130 -14.79 -6.19 -3.38
CA GLU A 130 -15.86 -6.12 -4.37
C GLU A 130 -15.53 -6.97 -5.60
N LYS A 131 -14.31 -6.86 -6.15
CA LYS A 131 -13.87 -7.68 -7.29
C LYS A 131 -13.85 -9.17 -6.97
N LEU A 132 -13.34 -9.56 -5.81
CA LEU A 132 -13.38 -10.95 -5.34
C LEU A 132 -14.83 -11.43 -5.09
N GLY A 133 -15.71 -10.51 -4.67
CA GLY A 133 -17.14 -10.77 -4.48
C GLY A 133 -17.89 -11.03 -5.78
N GLN A 134 -17.50 -10.38 -6.88
CA GLN A 134 -18.10 -10.49 -8.21
C GLN A 134 -17.77 -11.82 -8.92
N LEU A 135 -16.73 -12.54 -8.47
CA LEU A 135 -16.43 -13.87 -9.01
C LEU A 135 -17.60 -14.81 -8.77
N ASP A 136 -18.04 -15.50 -9.81
CA ASP A 136 -19.10 -16.49 -9.67
C ASP A 136 -18.64 -17.72 -8.86
N ARG A 137 -19.57 -18.62 -8.53
CA ARG A 137 -19.25 -19.82 -7.74
C ARG A 137 -18.37 -20.79 -8.53
N GLN A 138 -18.54 -20.85 -9.84
CA GLN A 138 -17.83 -21.76 -10.72
C GLN A 138 -16.37 -21.30 -10.87
N ASP A 139 -16.14 -20.02 -11.05
CA ASP A 139 -14.80 -19.42 -11.12
C ASP A 139 -14.03 -19.61 -9.81
N LYS A 140 -14.69 -19.40 -8.67
CA LYS A 140 -14.10 -19.63 -7.34
C LYS A 140 -13.73 -21.10 -7.13
N THR A 141 -14.60 -22.02 -7.54
CA THR A 141 -14.36 -23.46 -7.38
C THR A 141 -13.24 -23.92 -8.30
N SER A 142 -13.25 -23.49 -9.55
CA SER A 142 -12.22 -23.79 -10.54
C SER A 142 -10.85 -23.26 -10.08
N PHE A 143 -10.79 -22.01 -9.61
CA PHE A 143 -9.55 -21.44 -9.08
C PHE A 143 -9.05 -22.22 -7.86
N ASN A 144 -9.90 -22.52 -6.88
CA ASN A 144 -9.49 -23.24 -5.67
C ASN A 144 -8.97 -24.66 -5.96
N GLN A 145 -9.40 -25.28 -7.07
CA GLN A 145 -8.92 -26.59 -7.53
C GLN A 145 -7.65 -26.49 -8.37
N SER A 146 -7.31 -25.30 -8.87
CA SER A 146 -6.11 -25.10 -9.66
C SER A 146 -4.84 -25.20 -8.82
N ARG A 147 -3.70 -25.45 -9.48
CA ARG A 147 -2.38 -25.47 -8.81
C ARG A 147 -2.06 -24.12 -8.14
N LEU A 148 -2.46 -23.04 -8.77
CA LEU A 148 -2.21 -21.69 -8.28
C LEU A 148 -3.08 -21.36 -7.06
N GLY A 149 -4.36 -21.77 -7.07
CA GLY A 149 -5.26 -21.64 -5.92
C GLY A 149 -4.78 -22.46 -4.72
N GLN A 150 -4.28 -23.67 -4.97
CA GLN A 150 -3.71 -24.52 -3.92
C GLN A 150 -2.39 -24.01 -3.35
N TRP A 151 -1.65 -23.17 -4.09
CA TRP A 151 -0.39 -22.57 -3.63
C TRP A 151 -0.51 -21.84 -2.30
N GLN A 152 -1.66 -21.22 -2.03
CA GLN A 152 -1.92 -20.53 -0.76
C GLN A 152 -1.83 -21.44 0.46
N ASN A 153 -2.09 -22.74 0.29
CA ASN A 153 -1.99 -23.74 1.35
C ASN A 153 -0.54 -24.04 1.75
N HIS A 154 0.41 -23.67 0.92
CA HIS A 154 1.84 -23.79 1.20
C HIS A 154 2.42 -22.57 1.94
N LEU A 155 1.61 -21.53 2.17
CA LEU A 155 2.03 -20.29 2.80
C LEU A 155 1.32 -20.12 4.14
N ILE A 156 2.11 -20.05 5.20
CA ILE A 156 1.64 -19.69 6.54
C ILE A 156 2.53 -18.62 7.13
N THR A 157 1.92 -17.61 7.72
CA THR A 157 2.63 -16.61 8.52
C THR A 157 2.31 -16.87 9.98
N LEU A 158 3.33 -17.17 10.77
CA LEU A 158 3.15 -17.29 12.19
C LEU A 158 2.94 -15.91 12.81
N PRO A 159 1.87 -15.72 13.60
CA PRO A 159 1.64 -14.46 14.28
C PRO A 159 2.73 -14.18 15.30
N SER A 160 2.95 -12.92 15.62
CA SER A 160 3.73 -12.53 16.79
C SER A 160 3.09 -13.08 18.08
N ILE A 161 3.89 -13.29 19.11
CA ILE A 161 3.41 -13.72 20.45
C ILE A 161 2.33 -12.76 20.98
N VAL A 162 2.51 -11.46 20.71
CA VAL A 162 1.54 -10.42 21.10
C VAL A 162 0.61 -10.16 19.92
N GLN A 163 -0.70 -10.28 20.14
CA GLN A 163 -1.69 -10.00 19.13
C GLN A 163 -1.72 -8.52 18.75
N ALA A 164 -2.05 -8.25 17.48
CA ALA A 164 -2.30 -6.89 17.02
C ALA A 164 -3.51 -6.29 17.76
N PRO A 165 -3.47 -5.02 18.14
CA PRO A 165 -4.62 -4.35 18.72
C PRO A 165 -5.76 -4.23 17.71
N LYS A 166 -6.99 -4.19 18.20
CA LYS A 166 -8.13 -3.84 17.35
C LYS A 166 -7.99 -2.39 16.89
N LEU A 167 -8.23 -2.17 15.63
CA LEU A 167 -8.26 -0.84 15.02
C LEU A 167 -9.69 -0.51 14.67
N ASP A 168 -10.06 0.75 14.89
CA ASP A 168 -11.32 1.29 14.43
C ASP A 168 -11.23 1.54 12.91
N SER A 169 -12.20 1.00 12.16
CA SER A 169 -12.23 1.08 10.69
C SER A 169 -12.43 2.50 10.19
N ASP A 170 -13.23 3.29 10.90
CA ASP A 170 -13.60 4.66 10.50
C ASP A 170 -12.42 5.61 10.77
N VAL A 171 -11.74 5.41 11.91
CA VAL A 171 -10.48 6.11 12.21
C VAL A 171 -9.43 5.82 11.14
N LEU A 172 -9.26 4.55 10.77
CA LEU A 172 -8.28 4.16 9.75
C LEU A 172 -8.64 4.73 8.37
N ALA A 173 -9.93 4.73 8.01
CA ALA A 173 -10.42 5.32 6.76
C ALA A 173 -10.15 6.83 6.71
N SER A 174 -10.42 7.56 7.78
CA SER A 174 -10.13 9.00 7.88
C SER A 174 -8.63 9.30 7.77
N ILE A 175 -7.78 8.49 8.40
CA ILE A 175 -6.33 8.62 8.27
C ILE A 175 -5.88 8.38 6.81
N HIS A 176 -6.38 7.34 6.17
CA HIS A 176 -6.05 7.05 4.77
C HIS A 176 -6.52 8.17 3.84
N GLN A 177 -7.74 8.67 4.05
CA GLN A 177 -8.27 9.79 3.28
C GLN A 177 -7.41 11.05 3.44
N ALA A 178 -7.06 11.41 4.68
CA ALA A 178 -6.21 12.59 4.94
C ALA A 178 -4.85 12.48 4.25
N LEU A 179 -4.24 11.29 4.25
CA LEU A 179 -2.97 11.04 3.56
C LEU A 179 -3.10 11.08 2.03
N LEU A 180 -4.20 10.54 1.46
CA LEU A 180 -4.43 10.54 0.01
C LEU A 180 -4.75 11.94 -0.51
N GLU A 181 -5.51 12.73 0.25
CA GLU A 181 -5.93 14.07 -0.14
C GLU A 181 -4.97 15.17 0.33
N ASN A 182 -3.91 14.81 1.03
CA ASN A 182 -2.95 15.75 1.64
C ASN A 182 -3.64 16.78 2.53
N LYS A 183 -4.57 16.33 3.38
CA LYS A 183 -5.39 17.15 4.26
C LYS A 183 -4.99 17.01 5.71
N GLN A 184 -5.23 18.09 6.47
CA GLN A 184 -5.10 18.14 7.92
C GLN A 184 -6.10 17.19 8.58
N LEU A 185 -5.69 16.59 9.71
CA LEU A 185 -6.49 15.64 10.47
C LEU A 185 -6.69 16.13 11.89
N HIS A 186 -7.92 16.13 12.39
CA HIS A 186 -8.25 16.25 13.79
C HIS A 186 -8.39 14.85 14.39
N ILE A 187 -7.70 14.59 15.51
CA ILE A 187 -7.80 13.31 16.21
C ILE A 187 -8.14 13.51 17.68
N THR A 188 -8.97 12.66 18.21
CA THR A 188 -9.14 12.47 19.66
C THR A 188 -8.20 11.35 20.09
N TYR A 189 -7.16 11.69 20.85
CA TYR A 189 -6.07 10.78 21.18
C TYR A 189 -5.89 10.61 22.67
N ARG A 190 -5.84 9.37 23.15
CA ARG A 190 -5.52 9.00 24.52
C ARG A 190 -4.08 8.49 24.62
N LYS A 191 -3.23 9.21 25.35
CA LYS A 191 -1.87 8.71 25.60
C LYS A 191 -1.90 7.49 26.52
N LYS A 192 -0.80 6.73 26.48
CA LYS A 192 -0.60 5.63 27.43
C LYS A 192 -0.62 6.22 28.86
N TRP A 193 -1.41 5.64 29.74
CA TRP A 193 -1.60 6.03 31.12
C TRP A 193 -2.37 7.35 31.37
N ASP A 194 -2.85 8.04 30.34
CA ASP A 194 -3.75 9.18 30.52
C ASP A 194 -5.19 8.67 30.73
N GLU A 195 -5.88 9.27 31.68
CA GLU A 195 -7.31 8.97 31.94
C GLU A 195 -8.22 9.65 30.91
N HIS A 196 -7.78 10.78 30.36
CA HIS A 196 -8.56 11.60 29.43
C HIS A 196 -7.93 11.67 28.04
N SER A 197 -8.82 11.69 27.06
CA SER A 197 -8.44 11.90 25.67
C SER A 197 -8.33 13.40 25.37
N ASN A 198 -7.42 13.76 24.47
CA ASN A 198 -7.20 15.14 24.04
C ASN A 198 -7.38 15.26 22.53
N VAL A 199 -8.05 16.33 22.10
CA VAL A 199 -8.12 16.67 20.68
C VAL A 199 -6.77 17.24 20.22
N ARG A 200 -6.33 16.80 19.07
CA ARG A 200 -5.08 17.25 18.44
C ARG A 200 -5.29 17.45 16.96
N ILE A 201 -4.67 18.50 16.47
CA ILE A 201 -4.57 18.81 15.05
C ILE A 201 -3.23 18.26 14.55
N ILE A 202 -3.23 17.58 13.43
CA ILE A 202 -2.05 16.93 12.89
C ILE A 202 -1.96 17.20 11.40
N TYR A 203 -0.75 17.46 10.91
CA TYR A 203 -0.37 17.37 9.52
C TYR A 203 0.17 15.93 9.29
N PRO A 204 -0.65 15.01 8.75
CA PRO A 204 -0.25 13.63 8.58
C PRO A 204 0.85 13.50 7.53
N LYS A 205 1.86 12.66 7.79
CA LYS A 205 2.96 12.38 6.87
C LYS A 205 2.97 10.96 6.34
N GLY A 206 2.48 10.02 7.14
CA GLY A 206 2.44 8.62 6.75
C GLY A 206 2.10 7.67 7.87
N LEU A 207 2.09 6.39 7.54
CA LEU A 207 1.91 5.29 8.47
C LEU A 207 3.21 4.53 8.66
N VAL A 208 3.50 4.17 9.90
CA VAL A 208 4.69 3.39 10.29
C VAL A 208 4.21 2.11 10.95
N PHE A 209 4.67 0.99 10.43
CA PHE A 209 4.36 -0.34 10.93
C PHE A 209 5.54 -0.86 11.74
N ILE A 210 5.31 -1.09 13.02
CA ILE A 210 6.33 -1.60 13.96
C ILE A 210 5.74 -2.83 14.65
N ASP A 211 6.29 -4.00 14.37
CA ASP A 211 5.75 -5.27 14.81
C ASP A 211 4.25 -5.39 14.42
N ASN A 212 3.35 -5.52 15.38
CA ASN A 212 1.91 -5.59 15.14
C ASN A 212 1.18 -4.25 15.38
N MET A 213 1.92 -3.15 15.50
CA MET A 213 1.38 -1.83 15.78
C MET A 213 1.44 -0.93 14.55
N ILE A 214 0.40 -0.11 14.37
CA ILE A 214 0.38 0.95 13.36
C ILE A 214 0.47 2.30 14.07
N TYR A 215 1.37 3.15 13.58
CA TYR A 215 1.54 4.51 14.06
C TYR A 215 1.26 5.49 12.93
N LEU A 216 0.43 6.48 13.19
CA LEU A 216 0.33 7.68 12.38
C LEU A 216 1.51 8.59 12.73
N THR A 217 2.35 8.90 11.76
CA THR A 217 3.43 9.87 11.92
C THR A 217 3.06 11.19 11.25
N GLY A 218 3.39 12.28 11.89
CA GLY A 218 3.06 13.61 11.38
C GLY A 218 3.61 14.72 12.26
N PHE A 219 3.14 15.93 12.00
CA PHE A 219 3.61 17.14 12.68
C PHE A 219 2.44 17.84 13.37
N ASN A 220 2.68 18.38 14.55
CA ASN A 220 1.73 19.33 15.13
C ASN A 220 1.76 20.63 14.33
N PRO A 221 0.63 21.34 14.18
CA PRO A 221 0.59 22.64 13.54
C PRO A 221 1.59 23.63 14.17
N THR A 222 2.26 24.35 13.31
CA THR A 222 3.22 25.41 13.67
C THR A 222 3.31 26.42 12.53
N SER A 223 3.98 27.53 12.73
CA SER A 223 4.16 28.56 11.69
C SER A 223 5.09 28.11 10.56
N ASP A 224 4.84 28.61 9.34
CA ASP A 224 5.48 28.15 8.11
C ASP A 224 6.95 28.58 7.92
N HIS A 225 7.44 29.50 8.75
CA HIS A 225 8.76 30.11 8.61
C HIS A 225 9.78 29.61 9.64
N ILE A 226 9.74 28.33 9.99
CA ILE A 226 10.58 27.74 11.03
C ILE A 226 11.65 26.86 10.38
N ASP A 227 12.83 26.85 11.01
CA ASP A 227 13.96 25.97 10.65
C ASP A 227 13.58 24.50 10.79
N ASP A 228 14.10 23.65 9.89
CA ASP A 228 13.81 22.21 9.85
C ASP A 228 14.12 21.49 11.18
N ASN A 229 15.15 21.94 11.92
CA ASN A 229 15.47 21.38 13.24
C ASN A 229 14.39 21.67 14.28
N VAL A 230 13.72 22.81 14.18
CA VAL A 230 12.59 23.17 15.04
C VAL A 230 11.35 22.37 14.62
N LEU A 231 11.12 22.24 13.32
CA LEU A 231 10.02 21.41 12.78
C LEU A 231 10.16 19.95 13.20
N LEU A 232 11.37 19.39 13.24
CA LEU A 232 11.63 18.05 13.76
C LEU A 232 11.30 17.90 15.26
N LYS A 233 11.21 19.00 16.03
CA LYS A 233 10.78 18.96 17.44
C LYS A 233 9.26 18.84 17.61
N VAL A 234 8.48 19.27 16.61
CA VAL A 234 7.01 19.13 16.60
C VAL A 234 6.52 17.87 15.91
N HIS A 235 7.42 17.07 15.35
CA HIS A 235 7.11 15.74 14.83
C HIS A 235 6.65 14.80 15.95
N ARG A 236 5.61 14.01 15.67
CA ARG A 236 5.00 13.05 16.62
C ARG A 236 4.59 11.77 15.91
N ASN A 237 4.58 10.68 16.71
CA ASN A 237 4.01 9.40 16.33
C ASN A 237 2.83 9.08 17.25
N PHE A 238 1.70 8.72 16.66
CA PHE A 238 0.46 8.41 17.36
C PHE A 238 0.11 6.94 17.10
N ALA A 239 -0.01 6.12 18.13
CA ALA A 239 -0.47 4.75 17.98
C ALA A 239 -1.93 4.76 17.53
N VAL A 240 -2.23 4.20 16.35
CA VAL A 240 -3.56 4.29 15.72
C VAL A 240 -4.65 3.69 16.61
N ASN A 241 -4.37 2.59 17.31
CA ASN A 241 -5.30 1.96 18.25
C ASN A 241 -5.64 2.80 19.49
N ARG A 242 -5.03 3.96 19.65
CA ARG A 242 -5.31 4.94 20.73
C ARG A 242 -5.98 6.20 20.20
N ILE A 243 -6.27 6.25 18.92
CA ILE A 243 -7.09 7.29 18.31
C ILE A 243 -8.54 6.83 18.46
N GLU A 244 -9.34 7.59 19.21
CA GLU A 244 -10.75 7.29 19.48
C GLU A 244 -11.68 7.88 18.41
N ALA A 245 -11.27 8.97 17.78
CA ALA A 245 -11.96 9.58 16.65
C ALA A 245 -10.95 10.29 15.74
N ALA A 246 -11.24 10.32 14.44
CA ALA A 246 -10.45 11.04 13.44
C ALA A 246 -11.37 11.70 12.41
N GLU A 247 -11.14 12.98 12.14
CA GLU A 247 -11.90 13.78 11.20
C GLU A 247 -10.97 14.51 10.23
N VAL A 248 -11.22 14.33 8.93
CA VAL A 248 -10.48 15.02 7.88
C VAL A 248 -11.02 16.43 7.74
N THR A 249 -10.17 17.44 7.80
CA THR A 249 -10.58 18.83 7.63
C THR A 249 -10.49 19.26 6.15
N GLU A 250 -11.05 20.43 5.81
CA GLU A 250 -10.89 21.00 4.47
C GLU A 250 -9.54 21.67 4.26
N GLN A 251 -8.72 21.81 5.31
CA GLN A 251 -7.42 22.46 5.24
C GLN A 251 -6.37 21.52 4.67
N LEU A 252 -5.60 22.00 3.71
CA LEU A 252 -4.45 21.27 3.17
C LEU A 252 -3.29 21.26 4.15
N VAL A 253 -2.49 20.23 4.07
CA VAL A 253 -1.19 20.17 4.76
C VAL A 253 -0.25 21.20 4.12
N PRO A 254 0.48 21.99 4.91
CA PRO A 254 1.43 22.97 4.37
C PRO A 254 2.57 22.32 3.57
N ASP A 255 3.03 22.99 2.52
CA ASP A 255 4.07 22.50 1.61
C ASP A 255 5.38 22.12 2.31
N TRP A 256 5.70 22.76 3.45
CA TRP A 256 6.91 22.42 4.18
C TRP A 256 6.94 20.99 4.71
N VAL A 257 5.77 20.36 4.96
CA VAL A 257 5.67 18.96 5.38
C VAL A 257 6.18 18.00 4.28
N GLU A 258 6.08 18.43 3.02
CA GLU A 258 6.55 17.66 1.87
C GLU A 258 8.04 17.89 1.52
N ARG A 259 8.75 18.70 2.29
CA ARG A 259 10.19 18.89 2.09
C ARG A 259 10.96 17.58 2.15
N ASN A 260 12.02 17.48 1.39
CA ASN A 260 12.87 16.29 1.34
C ASN A 260 13.41 15.88 2.72
N ALA A 261 13.67 16.84 3.60
CA ALA A 261 14.11 16.61 4.99
C ALA A 261 13.11 15.73 5.79
N PHE A 262 11.83 15.77 5.45
CA PHE A 262 10.75 15.10 6.16
C PHE A 262 10.17 13.87 5.42
N THR A 263 10.85 13.35 4.42
CA THR A 263 10.48 12.04 3.87
C THR A 263 10.53 10.97 4.95
N LEU A 264 9.67 9.96 4.87
CA LEU A 264 9.66 8.87 5.85
C LEU A 264 11.04 8.22 5.98
N GLU A 265 11.78 8.09 4.86
CA GLU A 265 13.13 7.53 4.89
C GLU A 265 14.12 8.44 5.65
N ASN A 266 14.04 9.76 5.49
CA ASN A 266 14.91 10.69 6.24
C ASN A 266 14.52 10.75 7.72
N LEU A 267 13.21 10.75 8.04
CA LEU A 267 12.73 10.63 9.42
C LEU A 267 13.20 9.31 10.07
N ARG A 268 13.21 8.21 9.31
CA ARG A 268 13.77 6.93 9.75
C ARG A 268 15.27 7.04 10.05
N LYS A 269 16.04 7.62 9.13
CA LYS A 269 17.50 7.83 9.33
C LYS A 269 17.81 8.69 10.56
N LEU A 270 16.93 9.64 10.87
CA LEU A 270 17.02 10.50 12.05
C LEU A 270 16.46 9.84 13.32
N GLY A 271 15.99 8.59 13.25
CA GLY A 271 15.41 7.86 14.38
C GLY A 271 14.09 8.45 14.89
N LYS A 272 13.38 9.23 14.06
CA LYS A 272 12.12 9.90 14.44
C LYS A 272 10.91 9.00 14.36
N LEU A 273 10.97 7.89 13.63
CA LEU A 273 9.85 6.97 13.46
C LEU A 273 9.76 5.90 14.55
N GLU A 274 10.79 5.76 15.37
CA GLU A 274 10.82 4.79 16.47
C GLU A 274 10.58 5.47 17.84
N LEU A 275 10.13 4.68 18.80
CA LEU A 275 9.98 5.13 20.18
C LEU A 275 11.37 5.34 20.80
N ASN A 276 11.55 6.45 21.51
CA ASN A 276 12.81 7.01 22.01
C ASN A 276 13.62 7.78 20.95
N ASN A 277 14.52 8.59 21.42
CA ASN A 277 15.21 9.63 20.66
C ASN A 277 16.08 9.16 19.48
N GLY A 278 16.14 7.85 19.19
CA GLY A 278 16.77 7.27 18.01
C GLY A 278 18.18 7.76 17.68
N LEU A 279 18.88 8.40 18.62
CA LEU A 279 20.26 8.87 18.44
C LEU A 279 21.12 7.68 18.04
N LYS A 280 21.92 7.86 17.01
CA LYS A 280 22.90 6.84 16.61
C LYS A 280 23.98 6.69 17.68
N ILE A 281 24.24 5.46 18.05
CA ILE A 281 25.28 5.09 19.00
C ILE A 281 26.21 4.06 18.37
N GLY A 282 27.48 4.10 18.74
CA GLY A 282 28.40 3.00 18.52
C GLY A 282 28.14 1.92 19.56
N LEU A 283 27.51 0.82 19.14
CA LEU A 283 27.23 -0.33 20.00
C LEU A 283 28.37 -1.31 19.94
N VAL A 284 28.86 -1.75 21.11
CA VAL A 284 29.80 -2.83 21.25
C VAL A 284 29.22 -3.88 22.20
N LEU A 285 29.07 -5.08 21.67
CA LEU A 285 28.58 -6.23 22.42
C LEU A 285 29.65 -7.31 22.53
N LYS A 286 29.68 -8.03 23.64
CA LYS A 286 30.32 -9.32 23.79
C LYS A 286 29.22 -10.38 23.70
N VAL A 287 29.27 -11.26 22.68
CA VAL A 287 28.21 -12.22 22.35
C VAL A 287 28.78 -13.63 22.33
N GLN A 288 28.06 -14.59 22.87
CA GLN A 288 28.47 -16.00 22.78
C GLN A 288 28.50 -16.47 21.34
N LYS A 289 29.52 -17.24 20.95
CA LYS A 289 29.74 -17.67 19.56
C LYS A 289 28.53 -18.33 18.93
N TYR A 290 27.87 -19.25 19.61
CA TYR A 290 26.70 -19.94 19.07
C TYR A 290 25.50 -18.99 18.85
N ALA A 291 25.37 -17.99 19.73
CA ALA A 291 24.33 -16.97 19.61
C ALA A 291 24.63 -15.92 18.53
N CYS A 292 25.88 -15.83 18.10
CA CYS A 292 26.32 -14.90 17.09
C CYS A 292 25.88 -15.30 15.66
N GLN A 293 25.52 -16.57 15.44
CA GLN A 293 25.14 -17.07 14.11
C GLN A 293 24.03 -16.24 13.46
N HIS A 294 22.99 -15.92 14.21
CA HIS A 294 21.87 -15.13 13.67
C HIS A 294 22.26 -13.68 13.31
N LEU A 295 23.34 -13.13 13.92
CA LEU A 295 23.84 -11.79 13.59
C LEU A 295 24.67 -11.77 12.28
N TYR A 296 25.22 -12.90 11.86
CA TYR A 296 25.77 -13.03 10.50
C TYR A 296 24.67 -13.04 9.45
N GLU A 297 23.55 -13.70 9.72
CA GLU A 297 22.42 -13.81 8.80
C GLU A 297 21.55 -12.54 8.80
N ARG A 298 21.40 -11.91 9.96
CA ARG A 298 20.54 -10.74 10.17
C ARG A 298 21.30 -9.67 10.96
N PRO A 299 22.17 -8.90 10.31
CA PRO A 299 23.00 -7.90 10.96
C PRO A 299 22.18 -6.76 11.57
N LEU A 300 22.66 -6.21 12.69
CA LEU A 300 22.07 -5.05 13.38
C LEU A 300 22.09 -3.79 12.51
N SER A 301 23.11 -3.65 11.67
CA SER A 301 23.23 -2.55 10.70
C SER A 301 24.23 -2.91 9.60
N SER A 302 24.28 -2.10 8.55
CA SER A 302 25.28 -2.22 7.47
C SER A 302 26.73 -1.97 7.92
N THR A 303 26.92 -1.40 9.12
CA THR A 303 28.26 -1.13 9.69
C THR A 303 28.70 -2.23 10.64
N GLN A 304 27.94 -3.31 10.77
CA GLN A 304 28.27 -4.39 11.71
C GLN A 304 29.56 -5.08 11.32
N THR A 305 30.41 -5.28 12.34
CA THR A 305 31.59 -6.15 12.27
C THR A 305 31.55 -7.14 13.42
N ILE A 306 32.05 -8.36 13.18
CA ILE A 306 32.13 -9.42 14.18
C ILE A 306 33.56 -9.92 14.22
N THR A 307 34.18 -9.87 15.39
CA THR A 307 35.55 -10.32 15.66
C THR A 307 35.57 -11.38 16.74
N VAL A 308 36.40 -12.40 16.58
CA VAL A 308 36.58 -13.44 17.60
C VAL A 308 37.41 -12.87 18.75
N ILE A 309 36.93 -13.01 19.98
CA ILE A 309 37.68 -12.69 21.21
C ILE A 309 38.43 -13.93 21.68
N ASP A 310 37.71 -15.03 21.90
CA ASP A 310 38.23 -16.29 22.37
C ASP A 310 37.35 -17.47 21.89
N ASP A 311 37.50 -18.66 22.43
CA ASP A 311 36.72 -19.84 22.01
C ASP A 311 35.24 -19.76 22.34
N THR A 312 34.83 -18.91 23.27
CA THR A 312 33.45 -18.77 23.74
C THR A 312 32.78 -17.51 23.20
N TRP A 313 33.52 -16.44 22.95
CA TRP A 313 32.98 -15.10 22.74
C TRP A 313 33.44 -14.44 21.45
N ASN A 314 32.52 -13.70 20.87
CA ASN A 314 32.78 -12.76 19.80
C ASN A 314 32.48 -11.32 20.27
N GLU A 315 33.19 -10.35 19.70
CA GLU A 315 32.85 -8.94 19.77
C GLU A 315 32.02 -8.54 18.54
N VAL A 316 30.91 -7.89 18.77
CA VAL A 316 30.06 -7.33 17.70
C VAL A 316 30.05 -5.82 17.85
N ARG A 317 30.49 -5.12 16.80
CA ARG A 317 30.43 -3.66 16.72
C ARG A 317 29.46 -3.24 15.65
N ALA A 318 28.59 -2.25 15.93
CA ALA A 318 27.63 -1.73 14.98
C ALA A 318 27.22 -0.30 15.32
N THR A 319 26.97 0.54 14.31
CA THR A 319 26.31 1.84 14.51
C THR A 319 24.80 1.62 14.39
N VAL A 320 24.07 1.83 15.48
CA VAL A 320 22.63 1.58 15.58
C VAL A 320 21.90 2.77 16.21
N ALA A 321 20.59 2.87 15.97
CA ALA A 321 19.76 3.83 16.70
C ALA A 321 19.45 3.29 18.11
N ASN A 322 19.62 4.12 19.15
CA ASN A 322 19.25 3.77 20.52
C ASN A 322 17.74 3.87 20.71
N THR A 323 17.03 2.82 20.35
CA THR A 323 15.58 2.74 20.41
C THR A 323 15.10 1.85 21.55
N GLN A 324 13.84 1.99 21.94
CA GLN A 324 13.23 1.06 22.91
C GLN A 324 13.33 -0.40 22.43
N ARG A 325 13.14 -0.63 21.13
CA ARG A 325 13.26 -1.94 20.49
C ARG A 325 14.65 -2.57 20.64
N LEU A 326 15.70 -1.75 20.45
CA LEU A 326 17.07 -2.21 20.70
C LEU A 326 17.26 -2.61 22.17
N GLN A 327 16.77 -1.80 23.10
CA GLN A 327 16.87 -2.10 24.53
C GLN A 327 16.09 -3.36 24.92
N ASP A 328 14.88 -3.54 24.39
CA ASP A 328 14.06 -4.74 24.63
C ASP A 328 14.75 -5.99 24.07
N TRP A 329 15.35 -5.89 22.88
CA TRP A 329 16.13 -6.95 22.28
C TRP A 329 17.38 -7.28 23.13
N LEU A 330 18.11 -6.28 23.61
CA LEU A 330 19.28 -6.47 24.48
C LEU A 330 18.90 -7.15 25.80
N VAL A 331 17.76 -6.78 26.40
CA VAL A 331 17.25 -7.48 27.58
C VAL A 331 16.93 -8.94 27.27
N SER A 332 16.29 -9.23 26.13
CA SER A 332 16.00 -10.61 25.72
C SER A 332 17.26 -11.45 25.46
N MET A 333 18.34 -10.79 25.04
CA MET A 333 19.64 -11.41 24.76
C MET A 333 20.57 -11.49 25.99
N SER A 334 20.13 -11.06 27.16
CA SER A 334 20.97 -10.85 28.32
C SER A 334 21.72 -12.11 28.84
N GLN A 335 21.23 -13.30 28.54
CA GLN A 335 21.90 -14.57 28.83
C GLN A 335 23.04 -14.89 27.86
N LEU A 336 23.05 -14.26 26.68
CA LEU A 336 23.89 -14.60 25.54
C LEU A 336 24.83 -13.47 25.13
N ALA A 337 24.50 -12.24 25.52
CA ALA A 337 25.18 -11.02 25.09
C ALA A 337 25.30 -10.02 26.23
N VAL A 338 26.41 -9.31 26.27
CA VAL A 338 26.70 -8.25 27.25
C VAL A 338 26.99 -6.96 26.48
N VAL A 339 26.34 -5.85 26.87
CA VAL A 339 26.66 -4.52 26.37
C VAL A 339 27.99 -4.06 26.99
N ILE A 340 28.96 -3.77 26.14
CA ILE A 340 30.26 -3.21 26.55
C ILE A 340 30.20 -1.69 26.43
N GLU A 341 29.77 -1.17 25.27
CA GLU A 341 29.63 0.25 24.96
C GLU A 341 28.29 0.54 24.28
N PRO A 342 27.70 1.73 24.50
CA PRO A 342 28.15 2.77 25.42
C PRO A 342 27.75 2.49 26.88
N ALA A 343 28.50 3.03 27.84
CA ALA A 343 28.30 2.80 29.29
C ALA A 343 26.87 3.20 29.75
N GLN A 344 26.29 4.26 29.19
CA GLN A 344 24.94 4.69 29.51
C GLN A 344 23.89 3.62 29.13
N LEU A 345 24.01 3.02 27.95
CA LEU A 345 23.11 1.93 27.53
C LEU A 345 23.29 0.70 28.41
N LYS A 346 24.55 0.35 28.74
CA LYS A 346 24.83 -0.76 29.68
C LYS A 346 24.13 -0.54 31.01
N ALA A 347 24.21 0.66 31.59
CA ALA A 347 23.53 1.00 32.84
C ALA A 347 22.01 0.83 32.74
N VAL A 348 21.38 1.31 31.66
CA VAL A 348 19.94 1.14 31.44
C VAL A 348 19.56 -0.35 31.35
N ILE A 349 20.34 -1.17 30.66
CA ILE A 349 20.04 -2.59 30.54
C ILE A 349 20.18 -3.29 31.91
N LEU A 350 21.23 -2.97 32.67
CA LEU A 350 21.41 -3.50 34.02
C LEU A 350 20.25 -3.15 34.94
N GLU A 351 19.83 -1.88 34.98
CA GLU A 351 18.69 -1.42 35.78
C GLU A 351 17.41 -2.18 35.45
N ARG A 352 17.15 -2.41 34.17
CA ARG A 352 15.98 -3.17 33.70
C ARG A 352 16.03 -4.63 34.14
N LEU A 353 17.20 -5.28 34.06
CA LEU A 353 17.41 -6.66 34.51
C LEU A 353 17.23 -6.77 36.01
N GLU A 354 17.82 -5.87 36.80
CA GLU A 354 17.68 -5.87 38.26
C GLU A 354 16.22 -5.64 38.67
N SER A 355 15.52 -4.73 37.98
CA SER A 355 14.11 -4.48 38.23
C SER A 355 13.26 -5.72 37.93
N GLY A 356 13.56 -6.41 36.84
CA GLY A 356 12.92 -7.68 36.52
C GLY A 356 13.17 -8.75 37.55
N MET A 357 14.44 -8.97 37.96
CA MET A 357 14.79 -9.94 38.98
C MET A 357 14.04 -9.70 40.30
N LYS A 358 13.90 -8.45 40.74
CA LYS A 358 13.15 -8.11 41.96
C LYS A 358 11.68 -8.53 41.91
N LEU A 359 11.06 -8.64 40.72
CA LEU A 359 9.68 -9.11 40.57
C LEU A 359 9.57 -10.63 40.79
N TYR A 360 10.59 -11.40 40.46
CA TYR A 360 10.60 -12.86 40.62
C TYR A 360 11.12 -13.31 41.99
N THR A 361 11.77 -12.43 42.75
CA THR A 361 12.37 -12.76 44.08
C THR A 361 11.52 -12.24 45.23
N LYS A 362 10.37 -11.62 44.99
CA LYS A 362 9.31 -11.29 45.94
C LYS A 362 8.37 -12.48 46.14
#